data_5cbe0d42ed77971996a57e7214c955ba
#
_entry.id   5cbe0d42ed77971996a57e7214c955ba
#
_cell.length_a   1.000
_cell.length_b   1.000
_cell.length_c   1.000
_cell.angle_alpha   90.00
_cell.angle_beta   90.00
_cell.angle_gamma   90.00
#
_symmetry.space_group_name_H-M   'P 1'
#
loop_
_entity.id
_entity.type
_entity.pdbx_description
1 polymer ?
#
loop_
_entity_poly.entity_id
_entity_poly.type
_entity_poly.pdbx_seq_one_letter_code
_entity_poly.pdbx_strand_id
1 'polypeptide(L)'
;MAELNKENMIKIVEENIQKLEDKSFNVFFFVIDTKGNPSGSLEYIYRTALSLASLGYNVSMLHQEDEFIGVRDWLGDAAADLPHHNIEKENVEISASDFLFIPEILSSVMSQTKTLPCKRVIILQNHSFMMDFMPLGVTPFDMNINEIVTTTHALKDIADEYFPGIKTHVVRPAIDPVFRNNDRPKKLIINVVSRNQDDINRIINPFYLKYPVYKWVSFRDLRGMTQEAFADALREGAITLWMDDITDFGYAALEAAKSGSIVLAKVPDTPTDWTFVHETTENGEQNGLNPAFIWFDDIRRAPDMIASIVRTWTLDRIPAELYDNLSKAATDYTKEYHLADVETGYVNELFQKRLADFKEVLAQVKNNKLTPNDIK
;
A
#
# COMPACT_ATOMS: atom_id res chain seq x y z
N MET A 1 28.88 -24.16 20.79
CA MET A 1 28.33 -22.82 21.09
C MET A 1 29.33 -22.14 22.01
N ALA A 2 29.97 -21.04 21.56
CA ALA A 2 30.86 -20.28 22.44
C ALA A 2 30.03 -19.76 23.61
N GLU A 3 30.53 -19.90 24.84
CA GLU A 3 29.89 -19.29 26.02
C GLU A 3 29.76 -17.79 25.79
N LEU A 4 28.53 -17.30 25.73
CA LEU A 4 28.23 -15.88 25.66
C LEU A 4 28.63 -15.26 27.02
N ASN A 5 29.83 -14.75 27.11
CA ASN A 5 30.24 -13.99 28.29
C ASN A 5 29.77 -12.54 28.16
N LYS A 6 29.78 -11.78 29.28
CA LYS A 6 29.35 -10.39 29.34
C LYS A 6 30.07 -9.49 28.32
N GLU A 7 31.37 -9.70 28.13
CA GLU A 7 32.18 -8.89 27.20
C GLU A 7 31.77 -9.10 25.76
N ASN A 8 31.55 -10.36 25.35
CA ASN A 8 31.06 -10.68 24.00
C ASN A 8 29.66 -10.09 23.76
N MET A 9 28.78 -10.12 24.77
CA MET A 9 27.48 -9.55 24.68
C MET A 9 27.51 -8.03 24.51
N ILE A 10 28.33 -7.33 25.28
CA ILE A 10 28.56 -5.88 25.14
C ILE A 10 29.03 -5.57 23.71
N LYS A 11 30.01 -6.30 23.21
CA LYS A 11 30.56 -6.11 21.88
C LYS A 11 29.49 -6.27 20.78
N ILE A 12 28.70 -7.34 20.84
CA ILE A 12 27.62 -7.60 19.87
C ILE A 12 26.58 -6.46 19.90
N VAL A 13 26.18 -5.98 21.09
CA VAL A 13 25.22 -4.89 21.21
C VAL A 13 25.80 -3.57 20.69
N GLU A 14 27.05 -3.27 20.99
CA GLU A 14 27.75 -2.07 20.50
C GLU A 14 27.91 -2.10 18.96
N GLU A 15 28.22 -3.26 18.36
CA GLU A 15 28.25 -3.41 16.90
C GLU A 15 26.88 -3.16 16.25
N ASN A 16 25.79 -3.64 16.84
CA ASN A 16 24.45 -3.36 16.33
C ASN A 16 24.05 -1.89 16.48
N ILE A 17 24.43 -1.23 17.59
CA ILE A 17 24.22 0.21 17.77
C ILE A 17 24.95 0.98 16.68
N GLN A 18 26.23 0.66 16.43
CA GLN A 18 27.03 1.31 15.41
C GLN A 18 26.41 1.15 14.01
N LYS A 19 25.97 -0.05 13.66
CA LYS A 19 25.28 -0.27 12.38
C LYS A 19 24.02 0.58 12.21
N LEU A 20 23.22 0.75 13.27
CA LEU A 20 22.03 1.58 13.25
C LEU A 20 22.34 3.07 13.14
N GLU A 21 23.39 3.56 13.84
CA GLU A 21 23.84 4.94 13.78
C GLU A 21 24.42 5.30 12.41
N ASP A 22 25.21 4.40 11.82
CA ASP A 22 25.85 4.58 10.51
C ASP A 22 24.93 4.26 9.32
N LYS A 23 23.68 3.83 9.56
CA LYS A 23 22.75 3.34 8.54
C LYS A 23 23.31 2.17 7.70
N SER A 24 24.20 1.36 8.28
CA SER A 24 24.84 0.22 7.60
C SER A 24 24.13 -1.11 7.85
N PHE A 25 22.93 -1.09 8.45
CA PHE A 25 22.05 -2.24 8.56
C PHE A 25 21.23 -2.43 7.26
N ASN A 26 20.67 -3.62 7.08
CA ASN A 26 19.88 -3.94 5.91
C ASN A 26 18.38 -3.83 6.20
N VAL A 27 17.64 -3.40 5.19
CA VAL A 27 16.18 -3.36 5.16
C VAL A 27 15.71 -4.31 4.08
N PHE A 28 15.13 -5.41 4.48
CA PHE A 28 14.64 -6.45 3.58
C PHE A 28 13.13 -6.37 3.43
N PHE A 29 12.65 -6.41 2.19
CA PHE A 29 11.24 -6.59 1.87
C PHE A 29 11.02 -7.95 1.23
N PHE A 30 10.15 -8.75 1.82
CA PHE A 30 9.75 -10.01 1.20
C PHE A 30 8.69 -9.74 0.13
N VAL A 31 8.90 -10.27 -1.07
CA VAL A 31 8.02 -10.07 -2.23
C VAL A 31 7.67 -11.40 -2.89
N ILE A 32 6.56 -11.42 -3.59
CA ILE A 32 6.14 -12.52 -4.46
C ILE A 32 6.22 -12.08 -5.92
N ASP A 33 6.51 -13.01 -6.83
CA ASP A 33 6.49 -12.71 -8.25
C ASP A 33 5.07 -12.78 -8.82
N THR A 34 4.56 -11.66 -9.30
CA THR A 34 3.27 -11.60 -9.99
C THR A 34 3.34 -11.97 -11.47
N LYS A 35 4.47 -12.55 -11.92
CA LYS A 35 4.71 -12.96 -13.30
C LYS A 35 4.51 -11.81 -14.31
N GLY A 36 5.01 -10.63 -13.92
CA GLY A 36 4.91 -9.41 -14.73
C GLY A 36 3.53 -8.73 -14.71
N ASN A 37 2.57 -9.22 -13.92
CA ASN A 37 1.28 -8.56 -13.81
C ASN A 37 1.33 -7.40 -12.81
N PRO A 38 0.78 -6.21 -13.14
CA PRO A 38 0.68 -5.09 -12.23
C PRO A 38 -0.07 -5.45 -10.94
N SER A 39 0.45 -4.96 -9.81
CA SER A 39 -0.13 -5.17 -8.48
C SER A 39 0.09 -3.95 -7.61
N GLY A 40 -0.99 -3.32 -7.13
CA GLY A 40 -0.90 -2.18 -6.21
C GLY A 40 -0.18 -2.52 -4.90
N SER A 41 -0.30 -3.75 -4.43
CA SER A 41 0.40 -4.24 -3.24
C SER A 41 1.91 -4.26 -3.44
N LEU A 42 2.40 -4.79 -4.57
CA LEU A 42 3.83 -4.75 -4.90
C LEU A 42 4.29 -3.32 -5.20
N GLU A 43 3.49 -2.52 -5.89
CA GLU A 43 3.82 -1.12 -6.14
C GLU A 43 4.12 -0.39 -4.84
N TYR A 44 3.28 -0.53 -3.82
CA TYR A 44 3.49 0.06 -2.50
C TYR A 44 4.84 -0.37 -1.89
N ILE A 45 5.14 -1.68 -1.91
CA ILE A 45 6.38 -2.21 -1.35
C ILE A 45 7.60 -1.65 -2.08
N TYR A 46 7.62 -1.68 -3.40
CA TYR A 46 8.75 -1.18 -4.19
C TYR A 46 8.93 0.34 -4.06
N ARG A 47 7.84 1.12 -4.00
CA ARG A 47 7.93 2.57 -3.79
C ARG A 47 8.45 2.90 -2.40
N THR A 48 8.03 2.14 -1.38
CA THR A 48 8.56 2.27 -0.02
C THR A 48 10.06 1.93 0.00
N ALA A 49 10.46 0.85 -0.65
CA ALA A 49 11.85 0.43 -0.79
C ALA A 49 12.71 1.51 -1.48
N LEU A 50 12.23 2.08 -2.59
CA LEU A 50 12.89 3.18 -3.30
C LEU A 50 12.99 4.44 -2.43
N SER A 51 11.96 4.76 -1.65
CA SER A 51 11.97 5.90 -0.74
C SER A 51 13.03 5.72 0.35
N LEU A 52 13.12 4.54 0.96
CA LEU A 52 14.17 4.23 1.93
C LEU A 52 15.57 4.24 1.31
N ALA A 53 15.74 3.70 0.10
CA ALA A 53 16.99 3.76 -0.63
C ALA A 53 17.41 5.21 -0.92
N SER A 54 16.46 6.09 -1.28
CA SER A 54 16.72 7.52 -1.48
C SER A 54 17.14 8.25 -0.20
N LEU A 55 16.72 7.75 0.98
CA LEU A 55 17.14 8.23 2.29
C LEU A 55 18.49 7.64 2.75
N GLY A 56 19.14 6.84 1.90
CA GLY A 56 20.47 6.27 2.13
C GLY A 56 20.51 4.99 2.95
N TYR A 57 19.41 4.22 2.98
CA TYR A 57 19.38 2.89 3.61
C TYR A 57 19.71 1.79 2.62
N ASN A 58 20.32 0.70 3.10
CA ASN A 58 20.58 -0.50 2.31
C ASN A 58 19.30 -1.32 2.19
N VAL A 59 18.66 -1.28 1.03
CA VAL A 59 17.38 -1.95 0.79
C VAL A 59 17.56 -3.10 -0.19
N SER A 60 16.97 -4.26 0.10
CA SER A 60 16.96 -5.42 -0.78
C SER A 60 15.60 -6.13 -0.75
N MET A 61 15.28 -6.77 -1.86
CA MET A 61 14.05 -7.56 -2.02
C MET A 61 14.39 -9.05 -1.82
N LEU A 62 13.60 -9.76 -1.03
CA LEU A 62 13.74 -11.20 -0.81
C LEU A 62 12.60 -11.96 -1.47
N HIS A 63 12.88 -13.07 -2.14
CA HIS A 63 11.87 -13.93 -2.75
C HIS A 63 12.29 -15.40 -2.71
N GLN A 64 11.35 -16.31 -3.03
CA GLN A 64 11.58 -17.76 -3.07
C GLN A 64 11.52 -18.33 -4.50
N GLU A 65 11.04 -17.58 -5.47
CA GLU A 65 10.83 -18.04 -6.84
C GLU A 65 12.15 -18.25 -7.58
N ASP A 66 12.25 -19.38 -8.26
CA ASP A 66 13.44 -19.77 -9.07
C ASP A 66 13.65 -18.85 -10.28
N GLU A 67 12.57 -18.47 -10.93
CA GLU A 67 12.53 -17.55 -12.05
C GLU A 67 11.70 -16.33 -11.66
N PHE A 68 12.35 -15.30 -11.15
CA PHE A 68 11.70 -14.07 -10.77
C PHE A 68 11.62 -13.12 -11.97
N ILE A 69 10.41 -12.90 -12.52
CA ILE A 69 10.18 -11.99 -13.65
C ILE A 69 10.28 -10.54 -13.19
N GLY A 70 9.75 -10.24 -11.99
CA GLY A 70 9.85 -8.92 -11.36
C GLY A 70 8.88 -7.90 -11.91
N VAL A 71 9.26 -6.62 -11.78
CA VAL A 71 8.36 -5.48 -11.94
C VAL A 71 8.75 -4.53 -13.08
N ARG A 72 9.83 -4.85 -13.85
CA ARG A 72 10.43 -3.95 -14.85
C ARG A 72 9.43 -3.45 -15.88
N ASP A 73 8.61 -4.35 -16.41
CA ASP A 73 7.72 -4.06 -17.55
C ASP A 73 6.52 -3.16 -17.16
N TRP A 74 6.26 -3.01 -15.86
CA TRP A 74 5.09 -2.23 -15.42
C TRP A 74 5.40 -1.18 -14.34
N LEU A 75 6.49 -1.32 -13.58
CA LEU A 75 6.88 -0.36 -12.55
C LEU A 75 8.19 0.38 -12.89
N GLY A 76 8.90 -0.07 -13.92
CA GLY A 76 10.07 0.56 -14.49
C GLY A 76 11.41 0.14 -13.88
N ASP A 77 12.49 0.68 -14.49
CA ASP A 77 13.86 0.27 -14.20
C ASP A 77 14.29 0.55 -12.75
N ALA A 78 13.94 1.71 -12.20
CA ALA A 78 14.37 2.09 -10.84
C ALA A 78 13.91 1.08 -9.78
N ALA A 79 12.70 0.53 -9.93
CA ALA A 79 12.19 -0.51 -9.03
C ALA A 79 12.86 -1.86 -9.29
N ALA A 80 13.05 -2.21 -10.56
CA ALA A 80 13.63 -3.50 -10.95
C ALA A 80 15.13 -3.59 -10.66
N ASP A 81 15.84 -2.46 -10.55
CA ASP A 81 17.28 -2.41 -10.26
C ASP A 81 17.61 -2.46 -8.75
N LEU A 82 16.59 -2.47 -7.87
CA LEU A 82 16.82 -2.78 -6.46
C LEU A 82 17.46 -4.18 -6.32
N PRO A 83 18.37 -4.40 -5.37
CA PRO A 83 18.96 -5.71 -5.14
C PRO A 83 17.89 -6.77 -4.81
N HIS A 84 17.95 -7.91 -5.47
CA HIS A 84 17.07 -9.07 -5.26
C HIS A 84 17.88 -10.27 -4.81
N HIS A 85 17.37 -11.03 -3.84
CA HIS A 85 17.97 -12.25 -3.33
C HIS A 85 16.96 -13.38 -3.30
N ASN A 86 17.29 -14.50 -3.96
CA ASN A 86 16.53 -15.73 -3.83
C ASN A 86 17.02 -16.50 -2.60
N ILE A 87 16.20 -16.52 -1.55
CA ILE A 87 16.55 -17.14 -0.26
C ILE A 87 16.66 -18.67 -0.30
N GLU A 88 16.16 -19.33 -1.35
CA GLU A 88 16.33 -20.77 -1.55
C GLU A 88 17.70 -21.10 -2.19
N LYS A 89 18.34 -20.12 -2.84
CA LYS A 89 19.60 -20.31 -3.57
C LYS A 89 20.77 -19.58 -2.93
N GLU A 90 20.51 -18.50 -2.21
CA GLU A 90 21.53 -17.62 -1.63
C GLU A 90 21.48 -17.67 -0.11
N ASN A 91 22.65 -17.67 0.51
CA ASN A 91 22.74 -17.50 1.95
C ASN A 91 22.74 -16.02 2.29
N VAL A 92 21.57 -15.48 2.65
CA VAL A 92 21.41 -14.09 3.07
C VAL A 92 21.74 -13.97 4.56
N GLU A 93 22.79 -13.25 4.89
CA GLU A 93 23.14 -13.00 6.29
C GLU A 93 22.20 -11.92 6.88
N ILE A 94 21.52 -12.26 7.96
CA ILE A 94 20.57 -11.37 8.65
C ILE A 94 21.04 -11.17 10.10
N SER A 95 21.25 -9.92 10.48
CA SER A 95 21.73 -9.51 11.79
C SER A 95 20.62 -8.92 12.68
N ALA A 96 20.89 -8.75 13.97
CA ALA A 96 19.93 -8.21 14.92
C ALA A 96 19.58 -6.74 14.68
N SER A 97 20.44 -5.99 13.99
CA SER A 97 20.19 -4.60 13.58
C SER A 97 19.32 -4.49 12.32
N ASP A 98 19.15 -5.57 11.55
CA ASP A 98 18.40 -5.55 10.31
C ASP A 98 16.89 -5.57 10.53
N PHE A 99 16.15 -5.23 9.49
CA PHE A 99 14.69 -5.26 9.46
C PHE A 99 14.20 -6.16 8.32
N LEU A 100 13.15 -6.93 8.61
CA LEU A 100 12.47 -7.77 7.62
C LEU A 100 10.99 -7.43 7.58
N PHE A 101 10.55 -6.87 6.47
CA PHE A 101 9.18 -6.51 6.19
C PHE A 101 8.49 -7.63 5.41
N ILE A 102 7.39 -8.15 5.95
CA ILE A 102 6.68 -9.31 5.42
C ILE A 102 5.23 -8.92 5.11
N PRO A 103 4.76 -9.04 3.86
CA PRO A 103 3.36 -8.84 3.52
C PRO A 103 2.43 -9.76 4.32
N GLU A 104 1.24 -9.28 4.64
CA GLU A 104 0.22 -9.97 5.43
C GLU A 104 -0.19 -11.34 4.89
N ILE A 105 -0.08 -11.53 3.58
CA ILE A 105 -0.44 -12.80 2.90
C ILE A 105 0.61 -13.91 3.10
N LEU A 106 1.78 -13.60 3.65
CA LEU A 106 2.92 -14.53 3.76
C LEU A 106 3.10 -15.08 5.17
N SER A 107 2.03 -15.62 5.78
CA SER A 107 2.08 -16.21 7.13
C SER A 107 3.06 -17.38 7.26
N SER A 108 3.31 -18.13 6.18
CA SER A 108 4.34 -19.16 6.13
C SER A 108 5.74 -18.59 6.34
N VAL A 109 6.07 -17.46 5.69
CA VAL A 109 7.34 -16.74 5.87
C VAL A 109 7.45 -16.19 7.29
N MET A 110 6.35 -15.64 7.85
CA MET A 110 6.33 -15.18 9.23
C MET A 110 6.69 -16.31 10.21
N SER A 111 6.14 -17.52 9.99
CA SER A 111 6.44 -18.71 10.79
C SER A 111 7.89 -19.19 10.63
N GLN A 112 8.38 -19.29 9.40
CA GLN A 112 9.72 -19.78 9.10
C GLN A 112 10.80 -18.84 9.65
N THR A 113 10.54 -17.54 9.63
CA THR A 113 11.49 -16.53 10.10
C THR A 113 11.39 -16.22 11.61
N LYS A 114 10.58 -16.95 12.37
CA LYS A 114 10.29 -16.69 13.80
C LYS A 114 11.55 -16.60 14.66
N THR A 115 12.61 -17.31 14.32
CA THR A 115 13.86 -17.39 15.09
C THR A 115 14.94 -16.43 14.60
N LEU A 116 14.69 -15.66 13.54
CA LEU A 116 15.67 -14.69 13.06
C LEU A 116 15.90 -13.57 14.09
N PRO A 117 17.13 -13.08 14.21
CA PRO A 117 17.47 -12.06 15.22
C PRO A 117 16.97 -10.66 14.84
N CYS A 118 16.64 -10.43 13.57
CA CYS A 118 16.23 -9.13 13.04
C CYS A 118 14.86 -8.69 13.58
N LYS A 119 14.56 -7.40 13.44
CA LYS A 119 13.22 -6.87 13.68
C LYS A 119 12.32 -7.25 12.51
N ARG A 120 11.25 -8.01 12.78
CA ARG A 120 10.24 -8.38 11.78
C ARG A 120 9.00 -7.52 11.94
N VAL A 121 8.49 -7.04 10.82
CA VAL A 121 7.36 -6.12 10.72
C VAL A 121 6.40 -6.64 9.65
N ILE A 122 5.10 -6.69 9.96
CA ILE A 122 4.09 -6.99 8.95
C ILE A 122 3.78 -5.73 8.16
N ILE A 123 3.67 -5.86 6.83
CA ILE A 123 3.04 -4.86 5.98
C ILE A 123 1.60 -5.29 5.78
N LEU A 124 0.67 -4.55 6.38
CA LEU A 124 -0.77 -4.81 6.28
C LEU A 124 -1.38 -3.85 5.24
N GLN A 125 -1.77 -4.40 4.11
CA GLN A 125 -2.38 -3.67 3.01
C GLN A 125 -3.84 -4.07 2.80
N ASN A 126 -4.24 -5.23 3.31
CA ASN A 126 -5.61 -5.72 3.23
C ASN A 126 -5.95 -6.58 4.45
N HIS A 127 -6.92 -6.13 5.25
CA HIS A 127 -7.30 -6.85 6.48
C HIS A 127 -7.92 -8.22 6.18
N SER A 128 -8.73 -8.34 5.14
CA SER A 128 -9.37 -9.61 4.77
C SER A 128 -8.32 -10.65 4.38
N PHE A 129 -7.30 -10.25 3.60
CA PHE A 129 -6.20 -11.16 3.24
C PHE A 129 -5.41 -11.58 4.48
N MET A 130 -5.17 -10.68 5.43
CA MET A 130 -4.51 -11.08 6.67
C MET A 130 -5.32 -12.16 7.39
N MET A 131 -6.64 -12.03 7.49
CA MET A 131 -7.51 -13.03 8.13
C MET A 131 -7.56 -14.35 7.35
N ASP A 132 -7.54 -14.28 6.01
CA ASP A 132 -7.60 -15.46 5.14
C ASP A 132 -6.29 -16.28 5.19
N PHE A 133 -5.14 -15.62 5.30
CA PHE A 133 -3.83 -16.27 5.25
C PHE A 133 -3.24 -16.59 6.63
N MET A 134 -3.69 -15.95 7.70
CA MET A 134 -3.27 -16.30 9.06
C MET A 134 -3.89 -17.63 9.49
N PRO A 135 -3.10 -18.55 10.09
CA PRO A 135 -3.66 -19.77 10.64
C PRO A 135 -4.70 -19.46 11.74
N LEU A 136 -5.75 -20.25 11.80
CA LEU A 136 -6.85 -20.04 12.73
C LEU A 136 -6.37 -19.95 14.21
N GLY A 137 -6.69 -18.83 14.84
CA GLY A 137 -6.34 -18.58 16.25
C GLY A 137 -4.86 -18.19 16.47
N VAL A 138 -4.08 -18.04 15.42
CA VAL A 138 -2.68 -17.57 15.51
C VAL A 138 -2.65 -16.05 15.33
N THR A 139 -1.92 -15.39 16.20
CA THR A 139 -1.70 -13.94 16.15
C THR A 139 -0.27 -13.60 15.73
N PRO A 140 0.01 -12.36 15.32
CA PRO A 140 1.39 -11.92 15.08
C PRO A 140 2.33 -12.12 16.27
N PHE A 141 1.83 -12.02 17.51
CA PHE A 141 2.62 -12.31 18.71
C PHE A 141 3.10 -13.76 18.78
N ASP A 142 2.25 -14.72 18.36
CA ASP A 142 2.63 -16.13 18.31
C ASP A 142 3.77 -16.37 17.32
N MET A 143 3.91 -15.49 16.35
CA MET A 143 5.00 -15.46 15.37
C MET A 143 6.16 -14.55 15.80
N ASN A 144 6.14 -14.03 17.05
CA ASN A 144 7.12 -13.10 17.60
C ASN A 144 7.24 -11.79 16.77
N ILE A 145 6.11 -11.27 16.28
CA ILE A 145 6.01 -9.99 15.59
C ILE A 145 5.15 -9.05 16.45
N ASN A 146 5.61 -7.84 16.68
CA ASN A 146 4.95 -6.86 17.55
C ASN A 146 4.83 -5.46 16.91
N GLU A 147 5.11 -5.37 15.63
CA GLU A 147 4.99 -4.13 14.85
C GLU A 147 4.30 -4.41 13.52
N ILE A 148 3.40 -3.52 13.12
CA ILE A 148 2.69 -3.55 11.83
C ILE A 148 2.82 -2.19 11.17
N VAL A 149 3.04 -2.16 9.86
CA VAL A 149 2.90 -0.97 9.02
C VAL A 149 1.65 -1.13 8.17
N THR A 150 0.78 -0.13 8.18
CA THR A 150 -0.47 -0.10 7.40
C THR A 150 -0.47 1.01 6.37
N THR A 151 -1.30 0.87 5.35
CA THR A 151 -1.45 1.86 4.28
C THR A 151 -2.47 2.96 4.59
N THR A 152 -3.33 2.75 5.58
CA THR A 152 -4.42 3.69 5.94
C THR A 152 -4.65 3.71 7.45
N HIS A 153 -5.28 4.79 7.95
CA HIS A 153 -5.71 4.86 9.33
C HIS A 153 -6.85 3.86 9.62
N ALA A 154 -7.73 3.62 8.66
CA ALA A 154 -8.77 2.61 8.80
C ALA A 154 -8.19 1.20 9.04
N LEU A 155 -7.13 0.82 8.30
CA LEU A 155 -6.42 -0.42 8.56
C LEU A 155 -5.69 -0.45 9.90
N LYS A 156 -5.17 0.71 10.33
CA LYS A 156 -4.59 0.83 11.68
C LYS A 156 -5.63 0.55 12.75
N ASP A 157 -6.82 1.16 12.65
CA ASP A 157 -7.89 0.97 13.62
C ASP A 157 -8.33 -0.51 13.68
N ILE A 158 -8.44 -1.17 12.54
CA ILE A 158 -8.73 -2.61 12.45
C ILE A 158 -7.61 -3.43 13.10
N ALA A 159 -6.34 -3.11 12.82
CA ALA A 159 -5.20 -3.82 13.39
C ALA A 159 -5.13 -3.63 14.92
N ASP A 160 -5.37 -2.42 15.41
CA ASP A 160 -5.39 -2.12 16.84
C ASP A 160 -6.54 -2.84 17.57
N GLU A 161 -7.69 -3.04 16.91
CA GLU A 161 -8.83 -3.80 17.44
C GLU A 161 -8.53 -5.31 17.51
N TYR A 162 -8.01 -5.89 16.42
CA TYR A 162 -7.79 -7.33 16.35
C TYR A 162 -6.50 -7.80 17.04
N PHE A 163 -5.49 -6.94 17.12
CA PHE A 163 -4.18 -7.27 17.70
C PHE A 163 -3.77 -6.27 18.80
N PRO A 164 -4.55 -6.16 19.89
CA PRO A 164 -4.26 -5.19 20.95
C PRO A 164 -2.86 -5.42 21.54
N GLY A 165 -2.07 -4.35 21.59
CA GLY A 165 -0.68 -4.38 22.06
C GLY A 165 0.38 -4.51 20.97
N ILE A 166 0.00 -4.76 19.71
CA ILE A 166 0.89 -4.56 18.56
C ILE A 166 0.95 -3.07 18.26
N LYS A 167 2.16 -2.56 17.99
CA LYS A 167 2.32 -1.17 17.58
C LYS A 167 2.06 -1.04 16.07
N THR A 168 1.13 -0.18 15.70
CA THR A 168 0.76 0.05 14.30
C THR A 168 1.20 1.43 13.83
N HIS A 169 1.87 1.48 12.67
CA HIS A 169 2.36 2.68 12.02
C HIS A 169 1.62 2.87 10.69
N VAL A 170 1.20 4.09 10.38
CA VAL A 170 0.57 4.40 9.10
C VAL A 170 1.60 5.00 8.15
N VAL A 171 1.77 4.38 6.98
CA VAL A 171 2.59 4.90 5.88
C VAL A 171 1.75 4.82 4.61
N ARG A 172 1.20 5.97 4.21
CA ARG A 172 0.27 6.04 3.09
C ARG A 172 0.98 5.82 1.76
N PRO A 173 0.32 5.18 0.80
CA PRO A 173 0.88 4.97 -0.54
C PRO A 173 1.08 6.29 -1.30
N ALA A 174 1.99 6.30 -2.25
CA ALA A 174 2.17 7.39 -3.20
C ALA A 174 1.34 7.15 -4.46
N ILE A 175 0.78 8.21 -5.02
CA ILE A 175 0.25 8.19 -6.39
C ILE A 175 1.34 8.72 -7.33
N ASP A 176 1.74 7.89 -8.29
CA ASP A 176 2.83 8.23 -9.20
C ASP A 176 2.57 9.54 -9.96
N PRO A 177 3.59 10.38 -10.18
CA PRO A 177 3.49 11.58 -11.01
C PRO A 177 3.11 11.32 -12.49
N VAL A 178 3.22 10.08 -12.98
CA VAL A 178 2.70 9.71 -14.31
C VAL A 178 1.18 9.93 -14.37
N PHE A 179 0.47 9.76 -13.27
CA PHE A 179 -0.96 10.07 -13.14
C PHE A 179 -1.13 11.57 -12.91
N ARG A 180 -1.37 12.30 -13.97
CA ARG A 180 -1.59 13.75 -13.94
C ARG A 180 -2.58 14.16 -15.01
N ASN A 181 -3.38 15.17 -14.73
CA ASN A 181 -4.16 15.84 -15.75
C ASN A 181 -3.19 16.64 -16.65
N ASN A 182 -3.30 16.47 -17.94
CA ASN A 182 -2.45 17.16 -18.92
C ASN A 182 -3.21 18.19 -19.76
N ASP A 183 -4.38 18.62 -19.29
CA ASP A 183 -5.29 19.60 -19.90
C ASP A 183 -5.70 19.26 -21.35
N ARG A 184 -5.50 18.00 -21.77
CA ARG A 184 -6.00 17.53 -23.06
C ARG A 184 -7.52 17.35 -23.01
N PRO A 185 -8.24 17.67 -24.10
CA PRO A 185 -9.67 17.39 -24.17
C PRO A 185 -9.96 15.91 -23.92
N LYS A 186 -10.80 15.62 -22.95
CA LYS A 186 -11.24 14.27 -22.64
C LYS A 186 -12.18 13.74 -23.73
N LYS A 187 -12.10 12.45 -24.01
CA LYS A 187 -13.06 11.75 -24.85
C LYS A 187 -14.12 11.09 -23.97
N LEU A 188 -15.35 11.04 -24.43
CA LEU A 188 -16.42 10.32 -23.73
C LEU A 188 -16.20 8.81 -23.87
N ILE A 189 -15.20 8.31 -23.18
CA ILE A 189 -14.89 6.92 -22.98
C ILE A 189 -15.03 6.65 -21.48
N ILE A 190 -15.71 5.57 -21.14
CA ILE A 190 -15.85 5.11 -19.76
C ILE A 190 -14.79 4.04 -19.53
N ASN A 191 -13.73 4.40 -18.82
CA ASN A 191 -12.75 3.44 -18.34
C ASN A 191 -13.39 2.57 -17.25
N VAL A 192 -13.09 1.28 -17.23
CA VAL A 192 -13.63 0.34 -16.25
C VAL A 192 -12.48 -0.30 -15.50
N VAL A 193 -12.51 -0.16 -14.19
CA VAL A 193 -11.57 -0.77 -13.25
C VAL A 193 -12.35 -1.68 -12.32
N SER A 194 -12.22 -2.99 -12.50
CA SER A 194 -12.83 -4.01 -11.66
C SER A 194 -12.06 -5.31 -11.79
N ARG A 195 -11.98 -6.07 -10.72
CA ARG A 195 -11.45 -7.44 -10.73
C ARG A 195 -12.49 -8.46 -11.21
N ASN A 196 -13.77 -8.12 -11.09
CA ASN A 196 -14.89 -9.04 -11.39
C ASN A 196 -15.56 -8.69 -12.72
N GLN A 197 -15.43 -9.57 -13.72
CA GLN A 197 -16.06 -9.41 -15.03
C GLN A 197 -17.59 -9.44 -14.97
N ASP A 198 -18.16 -10.22 -14.06
CA ASP A 198 -19.62 -10.34 -13.96
C ASP A 198 -20.24 -9.02 -13.50
N ASP A 199 -19.60 -8.29 -12.61
CA ASP A 199 -20.08 -6.98 -12.17
C ASP A 199 -20.00 -5.94 -13.29
N ILE A 200 -18.96 -6.01 -14.12
CA ILE A 200 -18.87 -5.18 -15.32
C ILE A 200 -20.09 -5.44 -16.23
N ASN A 201 -20.38 -6.70 -16.51
CA ASN A 201 -21.51 -7.10 -17.38
C ASN A 201 -22.87 -6.68 -16.78
N ARG A 202 -23.01 -6.74 -15.45
CA ARG A 202 -24.21 -6.30 -14.71
C ARG A 202 -24.47 -4.80 -14.78
N ILE A 203 -23.48 -4.00 -15.19
CA ILE A 203 -23.63 -2.56 -15.41
C ILE A 203 -23.77 -2.23 -16.89
N ILE A 204 -22.86 -2.74 -17.73
CA ILE A 204 -22.81 -2.37 -19.15
C ILE A 204 -24.06 -2.86 -19.91
N ASN A 205 -24.46 -4.11 -19.71
CA ASN A 205 -25.64 -4.64 -20.39
C ASN A 205 -26.92 -3.89 -20.02
N PRO A 206 -27.26 -3.69 -18.73
CA PRO A 206 -28.42 -2.87 -18.35
C PRO A 206 -28.34 -1.43 -18.85
N PHE A 207 -27.13 -0.81 -18.89
CA PHE A 207 -26.96 0.53 -19.43
C PHE A 207 -27.42 0.60 -20.90
N TYR A 208 -26.93 -0.29 -21.77
CA TYR A 208 -27.32 -0.28 -23.17
C TYR A 208 -28.78 -0.71 -23.41
N LEU A 209 -29.31 -1.58 -22.57
CA LEU A 209 -30.74 -2.00 -22.65
C LEU A 209 -31.66 -0.85 -22.23
N LYS A 210 -31.34 -0.16 -21.16
CA LYS A 210 -32.17 0.91 -20.58
C LYS A 210 -32.03 2.23 -21.35
N TYR A 211 -30.83 2.48 -21.92
CA TYR A 211 -30.48 3.72 -22.62
C TYR A 211 -29.95 3.44 -24.04
N PRO A 212 -30.79 2.91 -24.96
CA PRO A 212 -30.33 2.54 -26.31
C PRO A 212 -29.81 3.74 -27.14
N VAL A 213 -30.21 4.96 -26.78
CA VAL A 213 -29.69 6.22 -27.38
C VAL A 213 -28.20 6.43 -27.13
N TYR A 214 -27.62 5.78 -26.10
CA TYR A 214 -26.22 5.87 -25.75
C TYR A 214 -25.37 4.66 -26.21
N LYS A 215 -25.82 3.87 -27.18
CA LYS A 215 -25.06 2.73 -27.74
C LYS A 215 -23.72 3.14 -28.36
N TRP A 216 -23.53 4.40 -28.63
CA TRP A 216 -22.29 4.98 -29.14
C TRP A 216 -21.25 5.26 -28.04
N VAL A 217 -21.60 5.22 -26.76
CA VAL A 217 -20.68 5.36 -25.64
C VAL A 217 -19.84 4.09 -25.53
N SER A 218 -18.52 4.26 -25.43
CA SER A 218 -17.60 3.13 -25.32
C SER A 218 -17.17 2.89 -23.89
N PHE A 219 -17.13 1.61 -23.51
CA PHE A 219 -16.50 1.16 -22.27
C PHE A 219 -15.14 0.53 -22.60
N ARG A 220 -14.13 0.85 -21.81
CA ARG A 220 -12.76 0.36 -21.96
C ARG A 220 -12.33 -0.35 -20.67
N ASP A 221 -12.07 -1.65 -20.76
CA ASP A 221 -11.47 -2.42 -19.68
C ASP A 221 -9.98 -2.07 -19.56
N LEU A 222 -9.52 -1.74 -18.37
CA LEU A 222 -8.14 -1.34 -18.11
C LEU A 222 -7.25 -2.45 -17.52
N ARG A 223 -7.77 -3.67 -17.39
CA ARG A 223 -6.99 -4.79 -16.84
C ARG A 223 -5.79 -5.14 -17.70
N GLY A 224 -4.68 -5.48 -17.04
CA GLY A 224 -3.46 -5.95 -17.69
C GLY A 224 -2.68 -4.88 -18.47
N MET A 225 -3.01 -3.60 -18.31
CA MET A 225 -2.23 -2.51 -18.89
C MET A 225 -0.96 -2.25 -18.09
N THR A 226 0.10 -1.81 -18.79
CA THR A 226 1.26 -1.21 -18.13
C THR A 226 0.86 0.09 -17.42
N GLN A 227 1.64 0.56 -16.46
CA GLN A 227 1.34 1.80 -15.73
C GLN A 227 1.19 3.01 -16.68
N GLU A 228 2.05 3.13 -17.69
CA GLU A 228 1.97 4.22 -18.67
C GLU A 228 0.70 4.13 -19.53
N ALA A 229 0.37 2.94 -20.05
CA ALA A 229 -0.84 2.73 -20.84
C ALA A 229 -2.11 2.97 -20.00
N PHE A 230 -2.09 2.57 -18.74
CA PHE A 230 -3.16 2.83 -17.78
C PHE A 230 -3.34 4.34 -17.52
N ALA A 231 -2.25 5.05 -17.27
CA ALA A 231 -2.26 6.50 -17.09
C ALA A 231 -2.74 7.24 -18.35
N ASP A 232 -2.32 6.79 -19.54
CA ASP A 232 -2.79 7.36 -20.81
C ASP A 232 -4.30 7.13 -21.00
N ALA A 233 -4.80 5.94 -20.70
CA ALA A 233 -6.21 5.64 -20.77
C ALA A 233 -7.05 6.50 -19.80
N LEU A 234 -6.57 6.71 -18.57
CA LEU A 234 -7.21 7.59 -17.59
C LEU A 234 -7.19 9.07 -18.03
N ARG A 235 -6.09 9.52 -18.64
CA ARG A 235 -5.99 10.89 -19.21
C ARG A 235 -6.94 11.11 -20.37
N GLU A 236 -7.12 10.08 -21.21
CA GLU A 236 -7.98 10.18 -22.39
C GLU A 236 -9.47 10.09 -22.04
N GLY A 237 -9.85 9.15 -21.17
CA GLY A 237 -11.25 8.88 -20.82
C GLY A 237 -11.82 9.92 -19.87
N ALA A 238 -13.06 10.33 -20.14
CA ALA A 238 -13.76 11.32 -19.33
C ALA A 238 -14.26 10.76 -18.00
N ILE A 239 -14.60 9.48 -17.99
CA ILE A 239 -15.23 8.82 -16.84
C ILE A 239 -14.45 7.56 -16.52
N THR A 240 -14.28 7.29 -15.23
CA THR A 240 -13.76 6.01 -14.73
C THR A 240 -14.80 5.39 -13.80
N LEU A 241 -15.26 4.20 -14.14
CA LEU A 241 -16.06 3.35 -13.30
C LEU A 241 -15.13 2.46 -12.46
N TRP A 242 -15.09 2.72 -11.17
CA TRP A 242 -14.27 1.97 -10.24
C TRP A 242 -15.14 1.07 -9.35
N MET A 243 -14.86 -0.23 -9.37
CA MET A 243 -15.60 -1.26 -8.65
C MET A 243 -14.63 -2.27 -8.05
N ASP A 244 -14.02 -1.93 -6.94
CA ASP A 244 -13.12 -2.84 -6.23
C ASP A 244 -13.54 -2.95 -4.75
N ASP A 245 -14.27 -4.02 -4.45
CA ASP A 245 -14.84 -4.25 -3.11
C ASP A 245 -13.82 -4.67 -2.06
N ILE A 246 -12.71 -5.29 -2.52
CA ILE A 246 -11.70 -5.91 -1.64
C ILE A 246 -10.50 -4.99 -1.42
N THR A 247 -10.55 -3.75 -1.84
CA THR A 247 -9.41 -2.84 -1.68
C THR A 247 -9.52 -2.08 -0.38
N ASP A 248 -8.42 -2.01 0.36
CA ASP A 248 -8.32 -1.18 1.56
C ASP A 248 -7.63 0.17 1.29
N PHE A 249 -7.16 0.43 0.07
CA PHE A 249 -6.61 1.73 -0.32
C PHE A 249 -7.27 2.33 -1.57
N GLY A 250 -7.44 1.57 -2.66
CA GLY A 250 -8.12 2.04 -3.87
C GLY A 250 -7.27 2.92 -4.78
N TYR A 251 -6.05 2.51 -5.09
CA TYR A 251 -5.12 3.24 -5.98
C TYR A 251 -5.79 3.79 -7.23
N ALA A 252 -6.46 2.93 -7.99
CA ALA A 252 -7.00 3.28 -9.30
C ALA A 252 -8.05 4.40 -9.27
N ALA A 253 -8.80 4.55 -8.18
CA ALA A 253 -9.75 5.65 -8.03
C ALA A 253 -9.02 6.99 -7.87
N LEU A 254 -7.95 7.04 -7.05
CA LEU A 254 -7.13 8.24 -6.86
C LEU A 254 -6.30 8.58 -8.11
N GLU A 255 -5.76 7.56 -8.79
CA GLU A 255 -5.04 7.70 -10.05
C GLU A 255 -5.94 8.29 -11.15
N ALA A 256 -7.19 7.82 -11.22
CA ALA A 256 -8.18 8.36 -12.15
C ALA A 256 -8.53 9.82 -11.80
N ALA A 257 -8.76 10.13 -10.53
CA ALA A 257 -9.02 11.49 -10.07
C ALA A 257 -7.85 12.43 -10.39
N LYS A 258 -6.62 12.00 -10.09
CA LYS A 258 -5.40 12.78 -10.39
C LYS A 258 -5.18 12.97 -11.89
N SER A 259 -5.62 12.02 -12.71
CA SER A 259 -5.60 12.12 -14.18
C SER A 259 -6.74 12.96 -14.75
N GLY A 260 -7.61 13.55 -13.91
CA GLY A 260 -8.73 14.40 -14.31
C GLY A 260 -9.92 13.62 -14.89
N SER A 261 -10.07 12.33 -14.58
CA SER A 261 -11.26 11.55 -14.93
C SER A 261 -12.35 11.71 -13.87
N ILE A 262 -13.61 11.81 -14.27
CA ILE A 262 -14.75 11.77 -13.35
C ILE A 262 -14.87 10.35 -12.82
N VAL A 263 -14.76 10.17 -11.52
CA VAL A 263 -14.79 8.83 -10.93
C VAL A 263 -16.19 8.50 -10.41
N LEU A 264 -16.81 7.50 -11.01
CA LEU A 264 -18.01 6.84 -10.49
C LEU A 264 -17.54 5.59 -9.72
N ALA A 265 -17.67 5.63 -8.41
CA ALA A 265 -17.08 4.67 -7.50
C ALA A 265 -18.15 3.86 -6.75
N LYS A 266 -17.96 2.55 -6.67
CA LYS A 266 -18.71 1.74 -5.70
C LYS A 266 -18.15 2.05 -4.30
N VAL A 267 -19.05 2.22 -3.32
CA VAL A 267 -18.63 2.33 -1.92
C VAL A 267 -17.93 1.03 -1.52
N PRO A 268 -16.66 1.06 -1.10
CA PRO A 268 -15.95 -0.15 -0.71
C PRO A 268 -16.50 -0.70 0.61
N ASP A 269 -16.41 -2.01 0.81
CA ASP A 269 -16.85 -2.67 2.03
C ASP A 269 -16.03 -2.20 3.24
N THR A 270 -14.73 -1.94 3.03
CA THR A 270 -13.86 -1.29 4.02
C THR A 270 -13.55 0.13 3.56
N PRO A 271 -14.05 1.16 4.26
CA PRO A 271 -13.77 2.54 3.91
C PRO A 271 -12.28 2.87 4.05
N THR A 272 -11.73 3.54 3.05
CA THR A 272 -10.35 4.05 3.09
C THR A 272 -10.33 5.48 3.62
N ASP A 273 -9.14 6.01 3.96
CA ASP A 273 -9.00 7.37 4.52
C ASP A 273 -9.56 8.47 3.60
N TRP A 274 -9.59 8.25 2.29
CA TRP A 274 -10.09 9.21 1.31
C TRP A 274 -11.57 8.99 0.93
N THR A 275 -12.18 7.87 1.34
CA THR A 275 -13.59 7.56 1.05
C THR A 275 -14.54 8.51 1.79
N PHE A 276 -14.19 8.87 3.01
CA PHE A 276 -14.96 9.80 3.83
C PHE A 276 -14.17 11.09 4.06
N VAL A 277 -14.90 12.21 4.12
CA VAL A 277 -14.38 13.47 4.61
C VAL A 277 -14.99 13.76 5.97
N HIS A 278 -14.13 14.18 6.90
CA HIS A 278 -14.53 14.68 8.19
C HIS A 278 -14.54 16.20 8.11
N GLU A 279 -15.71 16.80 7.95
CA GLU A 279 -15.86 18.25 7.95
C GLU A 279 -16.39 18.71 9.32
N THR A 280 -15.64 19.60 9.98
CA THR A 280 -16.14 20.31 11.15
C THR A 280 -16.92 21.52 10.65
N THR A 281 -18.23 21.43 10.66
CA THR A 281 -19.12 22.54 10.33
C THR A 281 -19.53 23.29 11.58
N GLU A 282 -20.15 24.50 11.44
CA GLU A 282 -20.72 25.24 12.56
C GLU A 282 -21.77 24.43 13.36
N ASN A 283 -22.32 23.38 12.76
CA ASN A 283 -23.34 22.50 13.36
C ASN A 283 -22.75 21.19 13.93
N GLY A 284 -21.41 21.04 13.99
CA GLY A 284 -20.70 19.86 14.46
C GLY A 284 -19.95 19.11 13.36
N GLU A 285 -19.36 17.97 13.73
CA GLU A 285 -18.66 17.09 12.78
C GLU A 285 -19.67 16.40 11.85
N GLN A 286 -19.52 16.61 10.55
CA GLN A 286 -20.24 15.85 9.53
C GLN A 286 -19.29 14.86 8.84
N ASN A 287 -19.62 13.59 8.96
CA ASN A 287 -18.93 12.53 8.24
C ASN A 287 -19.77 12.18 7.01
N GLY A 288 -19.22 12.44 5.82
CA GLY A 288 -19.88 12.16 4.55
C GLY A 288 -18.95 11.47 3.56
N LEU A 289 -19.52 10.83 2.54
CA LEU A 289 -18.73 10.34 1.42
C LEU A 289 -18.04 11.51 0.73
N ASN A 290 -16.78 11.29 0.32
CA ASN A 290 -15.96 12.31 -0.31
C ASN A 290 -16.65 12.87 -1.58
N PRO A 291 -17.00 14.17 -1.61
CA PRO A 291 -17.76 14.77 -2.70
C PRO A 291 -16.98 14.86 -4.03
N ALA A 292 -15.68 14.60 -4.01
CA ALA A 292 -14.88 14.51 -5.23
C ALA A 292 -15.29 13.34 -6.11
N PHE A 293 -15.93 12.31 -5.54
CA PHE A 293 -16.35 11.10 -6.21
C PHE A 293 -17.85 11.00 -6.31
N ILE A 294 -18.34 10.35 -7.36
CA ILE A 294 -19.76 10.02 -7.51
C ILE A 294 -19.95 8.59 -7.01
N TRP A 295 -20.63 8.43 -5.88
CA TRP A 295 -20.71 7.15 -5.19
C TRP A 295 -22.00 6.39 -5.49
N PHE A 296 -21.90 5.06 -5.55
CA PHE A 296 -23.05 4.16 -5.52
C PHE A 296 -22.78 2.97 -4.58
N ASP A 297 -23.81 2.55 -3.91
CA ASP A 297 -23.85 1.40 -3.00
C ASP A 297 -24.50 0.17 -3.67
N ASP A 298 -25.40 0.39 -4.63
CA ASP A 298 -26.13 -0.64 -5.36
C ASP A 298 -25.73 -0.62 -6.83
N ILE A 299 -25.14 -1.71 -7.30
CA ILE A 299 -24.70 -1.89 -8.68
C ILE A 299 -25.82 -1.63 -9.71
N ARG A 300 -27.10 -1.87 -9.32
CA ARG A 300 -28.27 -1.62 -10.18
C ARG A 300 -28.52 -0.15 -10.48
N ARG A 301 -27.96 0.76 -9.66
CA ARG A 301 -28.06 2.23 -9.82
C ARG A 301 -26.99 2.79 -10.76
N ALA A 302 -25.88 2.07 -10.93
CA ALA A 302 -24.76 2.53 -11.74
C ALA A 302 -25.14 2.87 -13.20
N PRO A 303 -25.98 2.08 -13.92
CA PRO A 303 -26.42 2.45 -15.26
C PRO A 303 -27.12 3.80 -15.35
N ASP A 304 -27.99 4.14 -14.38
CA ASP A 304 -28.71 5.40 -14.35
C ASP A 304 -27.76 6.59 -14.06
N MET A 305 -26.81 6.37 -13.18
CA MET A 305 -25.78 7.36 -12.83
C MET A 305 -24.86 7.62 -14.03
N ILE A 306 -24.41 6.57 -14.71
CA ILE A 306 -23.63 6.69 -15.96
C ILE A 306 -24.41 7.50 -16.99
N ALA A 307 -25.69 7.18 -17.22
CA ALA A 307 -26.53 7.90 -18.18
C ALA A 307 -26.68 9.38 -17.81
N SER A 308 -26.78 9.69 -16.50
CA SER A 308 -26.82 11.08 -16.02
C SER A 308 -25.52 11.82 -16.29
N ILE A 309 -24.37 11.21 -16.03
CA ILE A 309 -23.05 11.81 -16.28
C ILE A 309 -22.84 12.02 -17.79
N VAL A 310 -23.15 11.00 -18.62
CA VAL A 310 -23.09 11.08 -20.09
C VAL A 310 -23.96 12.21 -20.62
N ARG A 311 -25.17 12.37 -20.09
CA ARG A 311 -26.07 13.47 -20.46
C ARG A 311 -25.50 14.83 -20.08
N THR A 312 -24.97 14.95 -18.86
CA THR A 312 -24.38 16.21 -18.38
C THR A 312 -23.15 16.56 -19.19
N TRP A 313 -22.30 15.59 -19.50
CA TRP A 313 -21.14 15.73 -20.37
C TRP A 313 -21.49 16.25 -21.76
N THR A 314 -22.49 15.62 -22.42
CA THR A 314 -22.91 16.01 -23.78
C THR A 314 -23.56 17.39 -23.84
N LEU A 315 -24.03 17.91 -22.72
CA LEU A 315 -24.58 19.26 -22.63
C LEU A 315 -23.57 20.31 -22.14
N ASP A 316 -22.30 19.93 -22.00
CA ASP A 316 -21.21 20.78 -21.48
C ASP A 316 -21.55 21.46 -20.14
N ARG A 317 -22.11 20.68 -19.23
CA ARG A 317 -22.61 21.17 -17.93
C ARG A 317 -21.91 20.50 -16.73
N ILE A 318 -20.70 19.99 -16.93
CA ILE A 318 -19.92 19.45 -15.81
C ILE A 318 -19.48 20.62 -14.93
N PRO A 319 -19.80 20.64 -13.63
CA PRO A 319 -19.39 21.73 -12.75
C PRO A 319 -17.87 21.80 -12.62
N ALA A 320 -17.29 22.99 -12.70
CA ALA A 320 -15.86 23.21 -12.45
C ALA A 320 -15.45 22.70 -11.06
N GLU A 321 -16.31 22.90 -10.06
CA GLU A 321 -16.14 22.42 -8.69
C GLU A 321 -15.85 20.91 -8.59
N LEU A 322 -16.43 20.10 -9.49
CA LEU A 322 -16.13 18.66 -9.51
C LEU A 322 -14.65 18.39 -9.85
N TYR A 323 -14.07 19.13 -10.78
CA TYR A 323 -12.65 18.98 -11.13
C TYR A 323 -11.73 19.49 -10.02
N ASP A 324 -12.09 20.56 -9.33
CA ASP A 324 -11.35 21.08 -8.18
C ASP A 324 -11.38 20.07 -7.03
N ASN A 325 -12.52 19.45 -6.77
CA ASN A 325 -12.66 18.41 -5.76
C ASN A 325 -11.87 17.14 -6.11
N LEU A 326 -11.86 16.72 -7.39
CA LEU A 326 -11.04 15.60 -7.86
C LEU A 326 -9.54 15.87 -7.63
N SER A 327 -9.09 17.06 -8.00
CA SER A 327 -7.70 17.47 -7.80
C SER A 327 -7.32 17.46 -6.32
N LYS A 328 -8.18 18.03 -5.46
CA LYS A 328 -7.97 18.06 -4.02
C LYS A 328 -7.93 16.65 -3.42
N ALA A 329 -8.84 15.77 -3.81
CA ALA A 329 -8.91 14.39 -3.31
C ALA A 329 -7.62 13.60 -3.59
N ALA A 330 -6.92 13.89 -4.70
CA ALA A 330 -5.71 13.20 -5.08
C ALA A 330 -4.42 13.87 -4.56
N THR A 331 -4.48 15.10 -4.06
CA THR A 331 -3.28 15.89 -3.69
C THR A 331 -2.55 15.29 -2.50
N ASP A 332 -3.25 14.77 -1.51
CA ASP A 332 -2.67 14.25 -0.27
C ASP A 332 -1.88 12.93 -0.49
N TYR A 333 -1.95 12.35 -1.67
CA TYR A 333 -1.29 11.09 -2.02
C TYR A 333 -0.24 11.31 -3.12
N THR A 334 0.68 12.23 -2.85
CA THR A 334 1.81 12.54 -3.74
C THR A 334 3.05 11.73 -3.33
N LYS A 335 4.06 11.72 -4.21
CA LYS A 335 5.34 11.07 -3.92
C LYS A 335 6.05 11.71 -2.72
N GLU A 336 6.00 13.04 -2.62
CA GLU A 336 6.58 13.80 -1.51
C GLU A 336 5.90 13.49 -0.19
N TYR A 337 4.58 13.36 -0.21
CA TYR A 337 3.82 12.97 0.99
C TYR A 337 4.18 11.57 1.46
N HIS A 338 4.27 10.61 0.55
CA HIS A 338 4.70 9.25 0.86
C HIS A 338 6.12 9.23 1.45
N LEU A 339 7.06 10.00 0.88
CA LEU A 339 8.42 10.09 1.41
C LEU A 339 8.43 10.59 2.85
N ALA A 340 7.64 11.61 3.18
CA ALA A 340 7.50 12.13 4.54
C ALA A 340 6.91 11.08 5.50
N ASP A 341 5.91 10.32 5.05
CA ASP A 341 5.33 9.22 5.84
C ASP A 341 6.34 8.09 6.06
N VAL A 342 7.14 7.74 5.04
CA VAL A 342 8.23 6.75 5.16
C VAL A 342 9.27 7.24 6.17
N GLU A 343 9.68 8.51 6.11
CA GLU A 343 10.62 9.07 7.07
C GLU A 343 10.05 9.02 8.49
N THR A 344 8.79 9.35 8.69
CA THR A 344 8.15 9.31 10.01
C THR A 344 7.99 7.87 10.51
N GLY A 345 7.30 7.02 9.77
CA GLY A 345 6.92 5.67 10.20
C GLY A 345 8.12 4.71 10.27
N TYR A 346 8.93 4.64 9.21
CA TYR A 346 10.06 3.70 9.18
C TYR A 346 11.28 4.25 9.91
N VAL A 347 11.71 5.48 9.58
CA VAL A 347 12.96 5.99 10.13
C VAL A 347 12.80 6.41 11.59
N ASN A 348 11.88 7.34 11.86
CA ASN A 348 11.76 7.92 13.19
C ASN A 348 11.10 6.97 14.20
N GLU A 349 10.10 6.21 13.78
CA GLU A 349 9.37 5.35 14.71
C GLU A 349 9.92 3.92 14.81
N LEU A 350 10.36 3.30 13.71
CA LEU A 350 10.87 1.93 13.75
C LEU A 350 12.39 1.91 13.97
N PHE A 351 13.17 2.56 13.11
CA PHE A 351 14.64 2.43 13.17
C PHE A 351 15.22 3.12 14.37
N GLN A 352 14.78 4.35 14.70
CA GLN A 352 15.25 5.07 15.89
C GLN A 352 14.82 4.38 17.19
N LYS A 353 13.64 3.77 17.22
CA LYS A 353 13.21 2.96 18.36
C LYS A 353 14.13 1.75 18.56
N ARG A 354 14.47 1.04 17.47
CA ARG A 354 15.40 -0.10 17.55
C ARG A 354 16.76 0.31 18.10
N LEU A 355 17.27 1.46 17.69
CA LEU A 355 18.51 2.04 18.22
C LEU A 355 18.37 2.32 19.74
N ALA A 356 17.27 2.91 20.17
CA ALA A 356 17.00 3.18 21.58
C ALA A 356 16.92 1.88 22.40
N ASP A 357 16.24 0.85 21.89
CA ASP A 357 16.14 -0.47 22.53
C ASP A 357 17.53 -1.09 22.75
N PHE A 358 18.41 -1.04 21.75
CA PHE A 358 19.79 -1.54 21.91
C PHE A 358 20.61 -0.72 22.91
N LYS A 359 20.45 0.61 22.94
CA LYS A 359 21.13 1.47 23.94
C LYS A 359 20.65 1.14 25.35
N GLU A 360 19.37 0.86 25.54
CA GLU A 360 18.82 0.43 26.83
C GLU A 360 19.38 -0.94 27.24
N VAL A 361 19.39 -1.92 26.33
CA VAL A 361 19.99 -3.24 26.58
C VAL A 361 21.45 -3.11 26.99
N LEU A 362 22.24 -2.28 26.28
CA LEU A 362 23.64 -2.04 26.63
C LEU A 362 23.81 -1.49 28.05
N ALA A 363 22.97 -0.52 28.43
CA ALA A 363 22.99 0.06 29.76
C ALA A 363 22.64 -0.98 30.84
N GLN A 364 21.66 -1.84 30.60
CA GLN A 364 21.24 -2.90 31.52
C GLN A 364 22.34 -3.96 31.68
N VAL A 365 23.01 -4.37 30.60
CA VAL A 365 24.14 -5.31 30.61
C VAL A 365 25.33 -4.74 31.36
N LYS A 366 25.70 -3.49 31.10
CA LYS A 366 26.82 -2.81 31.81
C LYS A 366 26.55 -2.71 33.31
N ASN A 367 25.31 -2.50 33.71
CA ASN A 367 24.88 -2.39 35.11
C ASN A 367 24.57 -3.74 35.79
N ASN A 368 24.88 -4.89 35.16
CA ASN A 368 24.57 -6.24 35.63
C ASN A 368 23.07 -6.51 35.93
N LYS A 369 22.16 -5.78 35.24
CA LYS A 369 20.71 -6.00 35.33
C LYS A 369 20.22 -7.06 34.35
N LEU A 370 20.97 -7.35 33.30
CA LEU A 370 20.74 -8.43 32.34
C LEU A 370 21.97 -9.32 32.25
N THR A 371 21.72 -10.62 32.19
CA THR A 371 22.75 -11.65 31.99
C THR A 371 22.60 -12.30 30.59
N PRO A 372 23.61 -13.04 30.10
CA PRO A 372 23.52 -13.75 28.82
C PRO A 372 22.32 -14.71 28.69
N ASN A 373 21.73 -15.15 29.81
CA ASN A 373 20.55 -16.02 29.81
C ASN A 373 19.23 -15.28 29.65
N ASP A 374 19.21 -13.97 29.85
CA ASP A 374 18.01 -13.13 29.75
C ASP A 374 17.79 -12.60 28.33
N ILE A 375 18.79 -12.80 27.44
CA ILE A 375 18.75 -12.35 26.04
C ILE A 375 18.82 -13.59 25.15
N LYS A 376 17.71 -14.29 25.04
CA LYS A 376 17.53 -15.42 24.12
C LYS A 376 16.56 -15.07 23.02
#